data_fa3b312a633c1fa76f20c01a39a10c41
#
_entry.id   fa3b312a633c1fa76f20c01a39a10c41
#
_cell.length_a   1.000
_cell.length_b   1.000
_cell.length_c   1.000
_cell.angle_alpha   90.00
_cell.angle_beta   90.00
_cell.angle_gamma   90.00
#
_symmetry.space_group_name_H-M   'P 1'
#
loop_
_entity.id
_entity.type
_entity.pdbx_description
1 polymer ?
#
loop_
_entity_poly.entity_id
_entity_poly.type
_entity_poly.pdbx_seq_one_letter_code
_entity_poly.pdbx_strand_id
1 'polypeptide(L)' 'MVQRINTLIGDIQRAPFEGAGKPEPLKHALSGFWSRRVTDEQRLDYKVDGDAILVAQLRYHY' A
#
# COMPACT_ATOMS: atom_id res chain seq x y z
N MET A 1 2.31 12.73 -9.08
CA MET A 1 1.54 11.92 -8.13
C MET A 1 1.00 10.65 -8.76
N VAL A 2 0.27 10.75 -9.88
CA VAL A 2 -0.34 9.59 -10.54
C VAL A 2 0.70 8.55 -10.95
N GLN A 3 1.81 8.98 -11.55
CA GLN A 3 2.87 8.06 -11.95
C GLN A 3 3.49 7.33 -10.76
N ARG A 4 3.63 8.03 -9.64
CA ARG A 4 4.19 7.43 -8.44
C ARG A 4 3.27 6.36 -7.88
N ILE A 5 1.97 6.61 -7.90
CA ILE A 5 0.98 5.62 -7.47
C ILE A 5 0.99 4.40 -8.38
N ASN A 6 1.05 4.61 -9.70
CA ASN A 6 1.10 3.51 -10.66
C ASN A 6 2.35 2.66 -10.49
N THR A 7 3.49 3.30 -10.27
CA THR A 7 4.75 2.59 -10.01
C THR A 7 4.64 1.78 -8.73
N LEU A 8 4.06 2.36 -7.69
CA LEU A 8 3.91 1.69 -6.41
C LEU A 8 2.97 0.49 -6.52
N ILE A 9 1.87 0.61 -7.26
CA ILE A 9 0.96 -0.51 -7.49
C ILE A 9 1.70 -1.64 -8.22
N GLY A 10 2.53 -1.32 -9.21
CA GLY A 10 3.37 -2.31 -9.88
C GLY A 10 4.31 -3.01 -8.92
N ASP A 11 4.91 -2.28 -8.00
CA ASP A 11 5.77 -2.87 -6.98
C ASP A 11 5.00 -3.79 -6.03
N ILE A 12 3.79 -3.40 -5.66
CA ILE A 12 2.92 -4.22 -4.81
C ILE A 12 2.58 -5.54 -5.53
N GLN A 13 2.32 -5.48 -6.82
CA GLN A 13 2.00 -6.68 -7.60
C GLN A 13 3.17 -7.66 -7.64
N ARG A 14 4.40 -7.17 -7.68
CA ARG A 14 5.59 -8.01 -7.69
C ARG A 14 5.97 -8.51 -6.30
N ALA A 15 5.91 -7.64 -5.31
CA ALA A 15 6.36 -7.93 -3.96
C ALA A 15 5.47 -7.21 -2.95
N PRO A 16 4.28 -7.78 -2.65
CA PRO A 16 3.27 -7.08 -1.84
C PRO A 16 3.70 -6.81 -0.40
N PHE A 17 4.67 -7.56 0.11
CA PHE A 17 5.03 -7.48 1.53
C PHE A 17 6.43 -6.91 1.76
N GLU A 18 7.07 -6.40 0.71
CA GLU A 18 8.40 -5.81 0.82
C GLU A 18 8.62 -4.80 -0.29
N GLY A 19 9.75 -4.11 -0.26
CA GLY A 19 10.14 -3.19 -1.31
C GLY A 19 9.91 -1.73 -0.96
N ALA A 20 9.70 -0.91 -1.98
CA ALA A 20 9.61 0.54 -1.83
C ALA A 20 8.45 0.96 -0.92
N GLY A 21 8.68 1.98 -0.12
CA GLY A 21 7.67 2.51 0.78
C GLY A 21 7.55 1.76 2.10
N LYS A 22 8.35 0.74 2.33
CA LYS A 22 8.41 -0.04 3.57
C LYS A 22 7.02 -0.51 4.00
N PRO A 23 6.43 -1.49 3.32
CA PRO A 23 5.09 -1.96 3.66
C PRO A 23 5.02 -2.51 5.08
N GLU A 24 3.95 -2.16 5.78
CA GLU A 24 3.69 -2.56 7.15
C GLU A 24 2.30 -3.16 7.27
N PRO A 25 2.15 -4.28 8.00
CA PRO A 25 0.81 -4.81 8.25
C PRO A 25 0.04 -3.90 9.20
N LEU A 26 -1.24 -3.71 8.91
CA LEU A 26 -2.13 -2.95 9.77
C LEU A 26 -2.77 -3.88 10.79
N LYS A 27 -3.26 -3.30 11.89
CA LYS A 27 -3.80 -4.04 13.01
C LYS A 27 -5.25 -3.66 13.26
N HIS A 28 -5.90 -4.37 14.17
CA HIS A 28 -7.26 -4.11 14.63
C HIS A 28 -8.27 -4.23 13.48
N ALA A 29 -9.10 -3.22 13.29
CA ALA A 29 -10.15 -3.25 12.28
C ALA A 29 -9.63 -3.40 10.85
N LEU A 30 -8.38 -3.01 10.60
CA LEU A 30 -7.75 -3.15 9.29
C LEU A 30 -6.80 -4.33 9.22
N SER A 31 -6.95 -5.29 10.11
CA SER A 31 -6.17 -6.53 10.09
C SER A 31 -6.32 -7.22 8.73
N GLY A 32 -5.22 -7.64 8.15
CA GLY A 32 -5.19 -8.21 6.80
C GLY A 32 -4.83 -7.20 5.72
N PHE A 33 -4.88 -5.90 6.04
CA PHE A 33 -4.43 -4.85 5.15
C PHE A 33 -2.98 -4.47 5.45
N TRP A 34 -2.34 -3.88 4.46
CA TRP A 34 -0.98 -3.37 4.55
C TRP A 34 -0.98 -1.89 4.21
N SER A 35 0.00 -1.18 4.71
CA SER A 35 0.18 0.24 4.43
C SER A 35 1.57 0.45 3.86
N ARG A 36 1.66 1.22 2.78
CA ARG A 36 2.93 1.52 2.14
C ARG A 36 3.02 3.03 1.88
N ARG A 37 4.19 3.59 2.13
CA ARG A 37 4.39 5.03 1.93
C ARG A 37 4.44 5.37 0.45
N VAL A 38 3.68 6.38 0.05
CA VAL A 38 3.67 6.93 -1.32
C VAL A 38 4.59 8.14 -1.39
N THR A 39 4.38 9.08 -0.47
CA THR A 39 5.22 10.27 -0.28
C THR A 39 5.50 10.42 1.19
N ASP A 40 6.24 11.45 1.59
CA ASP A 40 6.48 11.71 3.01
C ASP A 40 5.19 11.95 3.78
N GLU A 41 4.14 12.37 3.09
CA GLU A 41 2.87 12.75 3.72
C GLU A 41 1.73 11.77 3.46
N GLN A 42 1.87 10.89 2.47
CA GLN A 42 0.76 10.03 2.04
C GLN A 42 1.11 8.57 2.13
N ARG A 43 0.14 7.76 2.55
CA ARG A 43 0.26 6.31 2.62
C ARG A 43 -0.90 5.67 1.86
N LEU A 44 -0.61 4.53 1.25
CA LEU A 44 -1.59 3.71 0.55
C LEU A 44 -1.87 2.46 1.38
N ASP A 45 -3.13 2.27 1.73
CA ASP A 45 -3.57 1.07 2.46
C ASP A 45 -4.21 0.11 1.46
N TYR A 46 -3.77 -1.14 1.47
CA TYR A 46 -4.18 -2.13 0.48
C TYR A 46 -4.24 -3.53 1.08
N LYS A 47 -4.91 -4.42 0.37
CA LYS A 47 -4.97 -5.84 0.71
C LYS A 47 -4.74 -6.64 -0.56
N VAL A 48 -4.00 -7.75 -0.43
CA VAL A 48 -3.81 -8.69 -1.53
C VAL A 48 -4.84 -9.80 -1.41
N ASP A 49 -5.57 -10.05 -2.51
CA ASP A 49 -6.59 -11.09 -2.57
C ASP A 49 -6.39 -11.88 -3.85
N GLY A 50 -5.70 -13.01 -3.76
CA GLY A 50 -5.31 -13.78 -4.93
C GLY A 50 -4.38 -12.96 -5.82
N ASP A 51 -4.80 -12.75 -7.06
CA ASP A 51 -4.06 -11.93 -8.03
C ASP A 51 -4.47 -10.46 -8.00
N ALA A 52 -5.45 -10.11 -7.16
CA ALA A 52 -5.98 -8.76 -7.09
C ALA A 52 -5.37 -7.97 -5.95
N ILE A 53 -5.26 -6.67 -6.15
CA ILE A 53 -4.90 -5.73 -5.09
C ILE A 53 -6.12 -4.86 -4.82
N LEU A 54 -6.61 -4.90 -3.59
CA LEU A 54 -7.74 -4.09 -3.16
C LEU A 54 -7.22 -2.86 -2.43
N VAL A 55 -7.44 -1.69 -3.01
CA VAL A 55 -7.02 -0.43 -2.40
C VAL A 55 -8.12 0.03 -1.46
N ALA A 56 -7.79 0.13 -0.17
CA ALA A 56 -8.75 0.58 0.82
C ALA A 56 -8.83 2.10 0.85
N GLN A 57 -7.69 2.76 0.88
CA GLN A 57 -7.65 4.21 0.95
C GLN A 57 -6.25 4.73 0.64
N LEU A 58 -6.20 6.00 0.28
CA LEU A 58 -4.98 6.78 0.21
C LEU A 58 -5.15 7.87 1.27
N ARG A 59 -4.31 7.87 2.27
CA ARG A 59 -4.47 8.78 3.40
C ARG A 59 -3.20 9.56 3.68
N TYR A 60 -3.38 10.70 4.34
CA TYR A 60 -2.25 11.48 4.82
C TYR A 60 -1.73 10.88 6.12
N HIS A 61 -0.43 10.93 6.24
CA HIS A 61 0.27 10.51 7.46
C HIS A 61 0.67 11.79 8.22
N TYR A 62 0.21 11.89 9.44
CA TYR A 62 0.55 13.01 10.30
C TYR A 62 1.44 12.57 11.43
#